data_d0f6005f0ca96154b9899dc808d529cc
#
_entry.id   d0f6005f0ca96154b9899dc808d529cc
#
_cell.length_a   1.000
_cell.length_b   1.000
_cell.length_c   1.000
_cell.angle_alpha   90.00
_cell.angle_beta   90.00
_cell.angle_gamma   90.00
#
_symmetry.space_group_name_H-M   'P 1'
#
loop_
_entity.id
_entity.type
_entity.pdbx_description
1 polymer ?
#
loop_
_entity_poly.entity_id
_entity_poly.type
_entity_poly.pdbx_seq_one_letter_code
_entity_poly.pdbx_strand_id
1 'polypeptide(L)'
;LEDIIRSFDAVMVARGDLGVEMPIEQVPLIQKEVIKKANSKGKPVIIATQILDSMVDRPVPTRAEVSDIANAILDGADSLMVTGETAIGKHPIKVIKVVSKVINKTELSINYGQYSKWSTNKEINTANAISHAACAVSRSQRIGVLATMTHSGYTARMAARYRPASK
;
A
#
# COMPACT_ATOMS: atom_id res chain seq x y z
N LEU A 1 16.95 7.78 -2.75
CA LEU A 1 15.67 7.10 -2.75
C LEU A 1 15.35 6.47 -4.11
N GLU A 2 15.47 7.19 -5.22
CA GLU A 2 15.13 6.66 -6.55
C GLU A 2 15.99 5.48 -6.96
N ASP A 3 17.28 5.52 -6.68
CA ASP A 3 18.20 4.42 -6.97
C ASP A 3 17.87 3.17 -6.15
N ILE A 4 17.47 3.35 -4.88
CA ILE A 4 16.97 2.25 -4.04
C ILE A 4 15.73 1.63 -4.67
N ILE A 5 14.72 2.43 -5.04
CA ILE A 5 13.49 1.93 -5.64
C ILE A 5 13.76 1.19 -6.96
N ARG A 6 14.74 1.63 -7.75
CA ARG A 6 15.13 0.93 -8.99
C ARG A 6 15.77 -0.43 -8.72
N SER A 7 16.63 -0.51 -7.73
CA SER A 7 17.49 -1.68 -7.47
C SER A 7 16.76 -2.83 -6.78
N PHE A 8 15.63 -2.57 -6.13
CA PHE A 8 14.91 -3.58 -5.36
C PHE A 8 13.53 -3.89 -5.97
N ASP A 9 13.00 -5.07 -5.68
CA ASP A 9 11.71 -5.54 -6.19
C ASP A 9 10.51 -4.96 -5.44
N ALA A 10 10.70 -4.58 -4.18
CA ALA A 10 9.73 -3.93 -3.32
C ALA A 10 10.44 -2.98 -2.35
N VAL A 11 9.68 -2.09 -1.71
CA VAL A 11 10.20 -1.15 -0.72
C VAL A 11 9.41 -1.30 0.58
N MET A 12 10.12 -1.37 1.70
CA MET A 12 9.52 -1.31 3.03
C MET A 12 9.82 0.03 3.69
N VAL A 13 8.81 0.67 4.22
CA VAL A 13 8.92 1.87 5.05
C VAL A 13 8.87 1.43 6.51
N ALA A 14 10.04 1.28 7.13
CA ALA A 14 10.20 0.96 8.55
C ALA A 14 10.19 2.27 9.35
N ARG A 15 9.01 2.67 9.83
CA ARG A 15 8.81 3.99 10.46
C ARG A 15 9.56 4.17 11.76
N GLY A 16 9.78 3.08 12.50
CA GLY A 16 10.60 3.09 13.71
C GLY A 16 12.03 3.53 13.41
N ASP A 17 12.66 2.90 12.39
CA ASP A 17 14.03 3.21 11.99
C ASP A 17 14.12 4.63 11.40
N LEU A 18 13.15 5.02 10.57
CA LEU A 18 13.09 6.38 10.01
C LEU A 18 13.02 7.44 11.11
N GLY A 19 12.26 7.20 12.19
CA GLY A 19 12.14 8.14 13.30
C GLY A 19 13.41 8.28 14.14
N VAL A 20 14.36 7.35 14.03
CA VAL A 20 15.71 7.46 14.63
C VAL A 20 16.65 8.27 13.75
N GLU A 21 16.54 8.13 12.43
CA GLU A 21 17.45 8.74 11.45
C GLU A 21 17.05 10.18 11.04
N MET A 22 15.81 10.58 11.31
CA MET A 22 15.28 11.88 10.89
C MET A 22 14.27 12.46 11.89
N PRO A 23 13.99 13.79 11.83
CA PRO A 23 12.93 14.41 12.63
C PRO A 23 11.59 13.72 12.43
N ILE A 24 10.92 13.38 13.52
CA ILE A 24 9.72 12.54 13.53
C ILE A 24 8.56 13.15 12.71
N GLU A 25 8.48 14.47 12.68
CA GLU A 25 7.49 15.21 11.89
C GLU A 25 7.67 15.06 10.37
N GLN A 26 8.84 14.60 9.90
CA GLN A 26 9.11 14.34 8.49
C GLN A 26 8.71 12.92 8.07
N VAL A 27 8.62 11.97 9.00
CA VAL A 27 8.33 10.58 8.71
C VAL A 27 7.03 10.40 7.89
N PRO A 28 5.90 11.05 8.21
CA PRO A 28 4.68 10.92 7.42
C PRO A 28 4.82 11.46 5.99
N LEU A 29 5.59 12.53 5.79
CA LEU A 29 5.81 13.12 4.47
C LEU A 29 6.68 12.21 3.60
N ILE A 30 7.74 11.65 4.18
CA ILE A 30 8.62 10.70 3.51
C ILE A 30 7.89 9.41 3.19
N GLN A 31 7.05 8.89 4.09
CA GLN A 31 6.20 7.75 3.80
C GLN A 31 5.37 7.99 2.54
N LYS A 32 4.68 9.11 2.44
CA LYS A 32 3.87 9.49 1.26
C LYS A 32 4.71 9.59 -0.01
N GLU A 33 5.89 10.18 0.09
CA GLU A 33 6.82 10.30 -1.04
C GLU A 33 7.31 8.93 -1.53
N VAL A 34 7.71 8.05 -0.60
CA VAL A 34 8.16 6.68 -0.91
C VAL A 34 7.03 5.91 -1.60
N ILE A 35 5.83 5.92 -1.04
CA ILE A 35 4.66 5.24 -1.62
C ILE A 35 4.42 5.74 -3.04
N LYS A 36 4.35 7.05 -3.24
CA LYS A 36 4.11 7.66 -4.56
C LYS A 36 5.18 7.27 -5.58
N LYS A 37 6.46 7.38 -5.20
CA LYS A 37 7.59 7.05 -6.09
C LYS A 37 7.64 5.56 -6.43
N ALA A 38 7.49 4.68 -5.45
CA ALA A 38 7.50 3.24 -5.66
C ALA A 38 6.33 2.80 -6.55
N ASN A 39 5.12 3.25 -6.26
CA ASN A 39 3.94 2.97 -7.08
C ASN A 39 4.10 3.49 -8.53
N SER A 40 4.72 4.67 -8.72
CA SER A 40 5.02 5.18 -10.07
C SER A 40 5.96 4.29 -10.87
N LYS A 41 6.77 3.48 -10.21
CA LYS A 41 7.68 2.48 -10.81
C LYS A 41 7.09 1.06 -10.81
N GLY A 42 5.86 0.87 -10.34
CA GLY A 42 5.23 -0.44 -10.21
C GLY A 42 5.90 -1.35 -9.17
N LYS A 43 6.50 -0.76 -8.15
CA LYS A 43 7.13 -1.47 -7.05
C LYS A 43 6.18 -1.53 -5.85
N PRO A 44 5.93 -2.71 -5.27
CA PRO A 44 5.13 -2.84 -4.05
C PRO A 44 5.73 -2.09 -2.87
N VAL A 45 4.86 -1.53 -2.03
CA VAL A 45 5.25 -0.83 -0.80
C VAL A 45 4.62 -1.47 0.41
N ILE A 46 5.47 -1.80 1.39
CA ILE A 46 5.07 -2.34 2.68
C ILE A 46 5.26 -1.24 3.73
N ILE A 47 4.24 -0.93 4.49
CA ILE A 47 4.36 -0.06 5.67
C ILE A 47 4.53 -0.93 6.90
N ALA A 48 5.60 -0.68 7.64
CA ALA A 48 6.00 -1.50 8.77
C ALA A 48 6.22 -0.67 10.03
N THR A 49 6.16 -1.35 11.16
CA THR A 49 6.35 -0.86 12.53
C THR A 49 5.29 0.13 13.00
N GLN A 50 5.00 0.09 14.30
CA GLN A 50 4.05 1.00 14.97
C GLN A 50 2.66 1.03 14.28
N ILE A 51 2.15 -0.13 13.84
CA ILE A 51 0.84 -0.22 13.20
C ILE A 51 -0.28 -0.25 14.24
N LEU A 52 -0.19 -1.15 15.22
CA LEU A 52 -1.12 -1.31 16.33
C LEU A 52 -0.37 -1.58 17.63
N ASP A 53 0.69 -0.83 17.92
CA ASP A 53 1.57 -1.01 19.08
C ASP A 53 0.80 -1.10 20.40
N SER A 54 -0.27 -0.32 20.55
CA SER A 54 -1.10 -0.37 21.76
C SER A 54 -1.75 -1.74 21.96
N MET A 55 -1.94 -2.52 20.89
CA MET A 55 -2.55 -3.84 20.95
C MET A 55 -1.58 -4.96 21.36
N VAL A 56 -0.31 -4.67 21.58
CA VAL A 56 0.61 -5.61 22.26
C VAL A 56 0.00 -5.98 23.61
N ASP A 57 -0.49 -5.01 24.36
CA ASP A 57 -1.09 -5.24 25.68
C ASP A 57 -2.62 -5.07 25.71
N ARG A 58 -3.18 -4.21 24.89
CA ARG A 58 -4.60 -3.84 24.90
C ARG A 58 -5.40 -4.64 23.88
N PRO A 59 -6.66 -4.98 24.19
CA PRO A 59 -7.53 -5.73 23.27
C PRO A 59 -8.13 -4.87 22.13
N VAL A 60 -7.91 -3.55 22.16
CA VAL A 60 -8.44 -2.58 21.18
C VAL A 60 -7.38 -1.52 20.85
N PRO A 61 -7.33 -1.04 19.61
CA PRO A 61 -6.38 0.00 19.19
C PRO A 61 -6.80 1.39 19.66
N THR A 62 -5.89 2.32 19.56
CA THR A 62 -6.18 3.75 19.65
C THR A 62 -6.82 4.26 18.34
N ARG A 63 -7.51 5.42 18.43
CA ARG A 63 -8.04 6.07 17.21
C ARG A 63 -6.93 6.56 16.28
N ALA A 64 -5.80 6.96 16.83
CA ALA A 64 -4.63 7.40 16.05
C ALA A 64 -4.09 6.26 15.18
N GLU A 65 -3.93 5.06 15.73
CA GLU A 65 -3.49 3.88 14.99
C GLU A 65 -4.48 3.49 13.88
N VAL A 66 -5.78 3.52 14.16
CA VAL A 66 -6.80 3.25 13.13
C VAL A 66 -6.75 4.29 12.01
N SER A 67 -6.57 5.57 12.35
CA SER A 67 -6.42 6.65 11.38
C SER A 67 -5.16 6.50 10.55
N ASP A 68 -4.06 6.09 11.17
CA ASP A 68 -2.79 5.88 10.50
C ASP A 68 -2.85 4.73 9.46
N ILE A 69 -3.44 3.59 9.84
CA ILE A 69 -3.72 2.49 8.91
C ILE A 69 -4.54 2.99 7.72
N ALA A 70 -5.63 3.70 7.98
CA ALA A 70 -6.49 4.21 6.91
C ALA A 70 -5.72 5.15 5.98
N ASN A 71 -4.90 6.06 6.52
CA ASN A 71 -4.08 6.97 5.72
C ASN A 71 -3.05 6.22 4.88
N ALA A 72 -2.37 5.21 5.42
CA ALA A 72 -1.41 4.40 4.66
C ALA A 72 -2.08 3.72 3.44
N ILE A 73 -3.30 3.19 3.61
CA ILE A 73 -4.08 2.60 2.52
C ILE A 73 -4.50 3.67 1.50
N LEU A 74 -4.99 4.83 1.95
CA LEU A 74 -5.37 5.93 1.07
C LEU A 74 -4.18 6.52 0.30
N ASP A 75 -2.99 6.50 0.89
CA ASP A 75 -1.75 6.89 0.23
C ASP A 75 -1.31 5.89 -0.84
N GLY A 76 -1.80 4.65 -0.79
CA GLY A 76 -1.55 3.61 -1.77
C GLY A 76 -0.51 2.57 -1.35
N ALA A 77 -0.38 2.29 -0.06
CA ALA A 77 0.40 1.14 0.41
C ALA A 77 -0.18 -0.19 -0.12
N ASP A 78 0.68 -1.13 -0.44
CA ASP A 78 0.29 -2.47 -0.92
C ASP A 78 0.07 -3.44 0.24
N SER A 79 0.80 -3.27 1.33
CA SER A 79 0.75 -4.15 2.49
C SER A 79 1.08 -3.40 3.77
N LEU A 80 0.53 -3.90 4.87
CA LEU A 80 0.87 -3.50 6.23
C LEU A 80 1.53 -4.68 6.92
N MET A 81 2.66 -4.43 7.59
CA MET A 81 3.36 -5.46 8.35
C MET A 81 3.21 -5.19 9.84
N VAL A 82 2.50 -6.06 10.54
CA VAL A 82 2.45 -6.11 12.00
C VAL A 82 3.55 -7.04 12.51
N THR A 83 4.22 -6.67 13.56
CA THR A 83 5.41 -7.35 14.10
C THR A 83 5.23 -7.73 15.57
N GLY A 84 5.60 -6.86 16.49
CA GLY A 84 5.47 -7.08 17.93
C GLY A 84 4.05 -7.40 18.36
N GLU A 85 3.07 -6.75 17.75
CA GLU A 85 1.65 -6.91 18.03
C GLU A 85 1.16 -8.36 17.83
N THR A 86 1.79 -9.08 16.91
CA THR A 86 1.45 -10.48 16.60
C THR A 86 2.45 -11.48 17.13
N ALA A 87 3.73 -11.08 17.27
CA ALA A 87 4.80 -11.99 17.71
C ALA A 87 4.82 -12.19 19.23
N ILE A 88 4.65 -11.11 19.99
CA ILE A 88 4.72 -11.11 21.47
C ILE A 88 3.44 -10.54 22.11
N GLY A 89 2.54 -9.97 21.33
CA GLY A 89 1.31 -9.35 21.82
C GLY A 89 0.32 -10.37 22.42
N LYS A 90 -0.48 -9.89 23.36
CA LYS A 90 -1.51 -10.70 24.06
C LYS A 90 -2.71 -11.04 23.18
N HIS A 91 -2.90 -10.35 22.04
CA HIS A 91 -4.12 -10.42 21.24
C HIS A 91 -3.87 -10.58 19.73
N PRO A 92 -2.98 -11.49 19.26
CA PRO A 92 -2.52 -11.53 17.86
C PRO A 92 -3.66 -11.69 16.84
N ILE A 93 -4.65 -12.55 17.13
CA ILE A 93 -5.80 -12.76 16.26
C ILE A 93 -6.67 -11.50 16.16
N LYS A 94 -6.82 -10.76 17.27
CA LYS A 94 -7.58 -9.50 17.26
C LYS A 94 -6.88 -8.43 16.44
N VAL A 95 -5.55 -8.35 16.52
CA VAL A 95 -4.72 -7.45 15.72
C VAL A 95 -5.04 -7.63 14.23
N ILE A 96 -4.92 -8.86 13.73
CA ILE A 96 -5.20 -9.15 12.31
C ILE A 96 -6.66 -8.83 11.94
N LYS A 97 -7.62 -9.14 12.82
CA LYS A 97 -9.04 -8.81 12.58
C LYS A 97 -9.28 -7.30 12.51
N VAL A 98 -8.59 -6.51 13.35
CA VAL A 98 -8.70 -5.04 13.35
C VAL A 98 -8.10 -4.48 12.08
N VAL A 99 -6.85 -4.84 11.74
CA VAL A 99 -6.19 -4.42 10.50
C VAL A 99 -7.07 -4.72 9.29
N SER A 100 -7.55 -5.96 9.16
CA SER A 100 -8.41 -6.37 8.06
C SER A 100 -9.72 -5.56 7.99
N LYS A 101 -10.35 -5.29 9.15
CA LYS A 101 -11.55 -4.45 9.19
C LYS A 101 -11.30 -3.02 8.72
N VAL A 102 -10.19 -2.41 9.15
CA VAL A 102 -9.84 -1.04 8.76
C VAL A 102 -9.54 -0.99 7.27
N ILE A 103 -8.73 -1.92 6.75
CA ILE A 103 -8.41 -2.03 5.32
C ILE A 103 -9.70 -2.12 4.51
N ASN A 104 -10.53 -3.14 4.77
CA ASN A 104 -11.75 -3.36 4.01
C ASN A 104 -12.70 -2.14 4.04
N LYS A 105 -12.80 -1.47 5.19
CA LYS A 105 -13.66 -0.27 5.31
C LYS A 105 -13.09 0.92 4.55
N THR A 106 -11.76 1.09 4.58
CA THR A 106 -11.06 2.18 3.89
C THR A 106 -11.14 1.99 2.37
N GLU A 107 -10.93 0.77 1.88
CA GLU A 107 -10.99 0.44 0.46
C GLU A 107 -12.35 0.77 -0.17
N LEU A 108 -13.45 0.62 0.57
CA LEU A 108 -14.78 1.02 0.12
C LEU A 108 -14.93 2.53 -0.12
N SER A 109 -14.08 3.36 0.49
CA SER A 109 -14.10 4.82 0.35
C SER A 109 -13.10 5.35 -0.68
N ILE A 110 -12.25 4.49 -1.25
CA ILE A 110 -11.22 4.91 -2.18
C ILE A 110 -11.82 5.41 -3.49
N ASN A 111 -11.41 6.61 -3.89
CA ASN A 111 -11.60 7.06 -5.26
C ASN A 111 -10.49 6.48 -6.15
N TYR A 112 -10.71 5.29 -6.68
CA TYR A 112 -9.74 4.58 -7.52
C TYR A 112 -9.30 5.34 -8.77
N GLY A 113 -10.07 6.34 -9.22
CA GLY A 113 -9.71 7.19 -10.37
C GLY A 113 -8.48 8.06 -10.12
N GLN A 114 -8.15 8.37 -8.86
CA GLN A 114 -6.96 9.18 -8.54
C GLN A 114 -5.65 8.46 -8.88
N TYR A 115 -5.61 7.15 -8.78
CA TYR A 115 -4.42 6.35 -9.06
C TYR A 115 -4.09 6.23 -10.56
N SER A 116 -5.05 6.52 -11.44
CA SER A 116 -4.79 6.56 -12.89
C SER A 116 -3.81 7.67 -13.27
N LYS A 117 -3.72 8.73 -12.47
CA LYS A 117 -2.80 9.86 -12.70
C LYS A 117 -1.33 9.52 -12.43
N TRP A 118 -1.03 8.40 -11.76
CA TRP A 118 0.35 7.97 -11.52
C TRP A 118 1.07 7.48 -12.78
N SER A 119 0.34 7.32 -13.88
CA SER A 119 0.84 6.92 -15.20
C SER A 119 1.64 8.00 -15.94
N THR A 120 1.83 9.19 -15.40
CA THR A 120 2.43 10.32 -16.13
C THR A 120 3.95 10.24 -16.30
N ASN A 121 4.60 9.14 -15.91
CA ASN A 121 6.03 8.97 -16.11
C ASN A 121 6.37 8.51 -17.53
N LYS A 122 7.41 9.09 -18.11
CA LYS A 122 7.92 8.91 -19.48
C LYS A 122 8.30 7.47 -19.90
N GLU A 123 8.23 6.50 -19.00
CA GLU A 123 8.49 5.08 -19.28
C GLU A 123 7.17 4.34 -19.59
N ILE A 124 6.45 4.77 -20.61
CA ILE A 124 5.28 4.04 -21.10
C ILE A 124 5.77 2.90 -21.99
N ASN A 125 5.76 1.68 -21.47
CA ASN A 125 5.88 0.47 -22.29
C ASN A 125 4.49 -0.11 -22.59
N THR A 126 4.42 -1.01 -23.56
CA THR A 126 3.17 -1.62 -24.03
C THR A 126 2.40 -2.30 -22.89
N ALA A 127 3.07 -3.05 -22.01
CA ALA A 127 2.44 -3.74 -20.89
C ALA A 127 1.79 -2.75 -19.90
N ASN A 128 2.45 -1.62 -19.65
CA ASN A 128 1.93 -0.56 -18.81
C ASN A 128 0.69 0.10 -19.43
N ALA A 129 0.73 0.42 -20.73
CA ALA A 129 -0.39 1.02 -21.45
C ALA A 129 -1.61 0.09 -21.46
N ILE A 130 -1.41 -1.20 -21.76
CA ILE A 130 -2.48 -2.21 -21.75
C ILE A 130 -3.05 -2.37 -20.32
N SER A 131 -2.22 -2.46 -19.31
CA SER A 131 -2.68 -2.58 -17.91
C SER A 131 -3.50 -1.36 -17.48
N HIS A 132 -3.07 -0.15 -17.86
CA HIS A 132 -3.83 1.08 -17.59
C HIS A 132 -5.20 1.05 -18.28
N ALA A 133 -5.25 0.71 -19.56
CA ALA A 133 -6.49 0.60 -20.31
C ALA A 133 -7.44 -0.46 -19.71
N ALA A 134 -6.92 -1.64 -19.37
CA ALA A 134 -7.70 -2.70 -18.73
C ALA A 134 -8.30 -2.26 -17.39
N CYS A 135 -7.52 -1.57 -16.54
CA CYS A 135 -8.02 -1.00 -15.29
C CYS A 135 -9.08 0.10 -15.51
N ALA A 136 -8.93 0.92 -16.57
CA ALA A 136 -9.92 1.94 -16.92
C ALA A 136 -11.24 1.31 -17.37
N VAL A 137 -11.18 0.31 -18.23
CA VAL A 137 -12.35 -0.47 -18.69
C VAL A 137 -13.02 -1.17 -17.51
N SER A 138 -12.23 -1.83 -16.64
CA SER A 138 -12.74 -2.49 -15.44
C SER A 138 -13.57 -1.54 -14.57
N ARG A 139 -13.11 -0.31 -14.36
CA ARG A 139 -13.87 0.70 -13.60
C ARG A 139 -15.14 1.15 -14.32
N SER A 140 -15.04 1.48 -15.61
CA SER A 140 -16.17 2.01 -16.38
C SER A 140 -17.29 0.98 -16.54
N GLN A 141 -16.95 -0.28 -16.69
CA GLN A 141 -17.89 -1.39 -16.89
C GLN A 141 -18.24 -2.14 -15.59
N ARG A 142 -17.73 -1.69 -14.44
CA ARG A 142 -17.94 -2.32 -13.11
C ARG A 142 -17.59 -3.81 -13.11
N ILE A 143 -16.48 -4.17 -13.74
CA ILE A 143 -16.02 -5.55 -13.83
C ILE A 143 -15.54 -6.00 -12.44
N GLY A 144 -16.05 -7.14 -11.95
CA GLY A 144 -15.72 -7.63 -10.60
C GLY A 144 -14.35 -8.28 -10.48
N VAL A 145 -13.80 -8.81 -11.57
CA VAL A 145 -12.50 -9.52 -11.58
C VAL A 145 -11.69 -9.13 -12.80
N LEU A 146 -10.40 -8.82 -12.58
CA LEU A 146 -9.42 -8.58 -13.62
C LEU A 146 -8.35 -9.68 -13.58
N ALA A 147 -8.45 -10.66 -14.49
CA ALA A 147 -7.48 -11.74 -14.58
C ALA A 147 -6.27 -11.32 -15.44
N THR A 148 -5.07 -11.45 -14.90
CA THR A 148 -3.82 -11.16 -15.62
C THR A 148 -3.01 -12.44 -15.82
N MET A 149 -2.74 -12.80 -17.06
CA MET A 149 -1.82 -13.90 -17.37
C MET A 149 -0.38 -13.35 -17.36
N THR A 150 0.50 -13.95 -16.57
CA THR A 150 1.86 -13.46 -16.41
C THR A 150 2.82 -14.59 -16.09
N HIS A 151 4.02 -14.56 -16.66
CA HIS A 151 5.09 -15.51 -16.35
C HIS A 151 5.95 -15.03 -15.17
N SER A 152 6.32 -13.76 -15.14
CA SER A 152 7.21 -13.16 -14.14
C SER A 152 6.48 -12.34 -13.06
N GLY A 153 5.16 -12.27 -13.10
CA GLY A 153 4.37 -11.37 -12.25
C GLY A 153 4.39 -9.91 -12.72
N TYR A 154 5.13 -9.56 -13.77
CA TYR A 154 5.29 -8.18 -14.22
C TYR A 154 3.95 -7.53 -14.60
N THR A 155 3.15 -8.20 -15.43
CA THR A 155 1.83 -7.68 -15.88
C THR A 155 0.88 -7.50 -14.69
N ALA A 156 0.89 -8.43 -13.73
CA ALA A 156 0.08 -8.33 -12.52
C ALA A 156 0.48 -7.10 -11.68
N ARG A 157 1.80 -6.86 -11.50
CA ARG A 157 2.27 -5.65 -10.81
C ARG A 157 1.90 -4.37 -11.56
N MET A 158 1.97 -4.38 -12.89
CA MET A 158 1.56 -3.24 -13.71
C MET A 158 0.06 -2.95 -13.61
N ALA A 159 -0.79 -3.95 -13.51
CA ALA A 159 -2.21 -3.77 -13.25
C ALA A 159 -2.45 -3.29 -11.80
N ALA A 160 -1.83 -3.94 -10.81
CA ALA A 160 -1.99 -3.62 -9.40
C ALA A 160 -1.63 -2.17 -9.05
N ARG A 161 -0.59 -1.58 -9.70
CA ARG A 161 -0.20 -0.18 -9.46
C ARG A 161 -1.32 0.83 -9.75
N TYR A 162 -2.24 0.50 -10.65
CA TYR A 162 -3.39 1.35 -10.97
C TYR A 162 -4.58 1.17 -10.03
N ARG A 163 -4.43 0.30 -9.03
CA ARG A 163 -5.46 0.03 -8.03
C ARG A 163 -6.83 -0.19 -8.67
N PRO A 164 -7.02 -1.23 -9.49
CA PRO A 164 -8.34 -1.53 -10.03
C PRO A 164 -9.32 -1.77 -8.88
N ALA A 165 -10.58 -1.35 -9.06
CA ALA A 165 -11.65 -1.66 -8.09
C ALA A 165 -12.06 -3.14 -8.17
N SER A 166 -11.75 -3.83 -9.26
CA SER A 166 -11.90 -5.28 -9.45
C SER A 166 -10.82 -6.06 -8.71
N LYS A 167 -11.18 -7.25 -8.27
CA LYS A 167 -10.23 -8.23 -7.69
C LYS A 167 -9.38 -8.84 -8.78
#